data_71d86c8ec618112753d92936f1284928
#
_entry.id   71d86c8ec618112753d92936f1284928
#
_cell.length_a   1.000
_cell.length_b   1.000
_cell.length_c   1.000
_cell.angle_alpha   90.00
_cell.angle_beta   90.00
_cell.angle_gamma   90.00
#
_symmetry.space_group_name_H-M   'P 1'
#
loop_
_entity.id
_entity.type
_entity.pdbx_description
1 polymer ?
#
loop_
_entity_poly.entity_id
_entity_poly.type
_entity_poly.pdbx_seq_one_letter_code
_entity_poly.pdbx_strand_id
1 'polypeptide(L)'
;AIDDTDLPEGLTRREFDILAFERQWWKYAGAKEEAIKDLFSMSATRYYQVLNALVDRPEALAADPMLVKRLRRLRASRQKARAARRLGFEFP
;
A
#
# COMPACT_ATOMS: atom_id res chain seq x y z
N ALA A 1 16.66 13.30 -4.65
CA ALA A 1 16.47 11.87 -4.41
C ALA A 1 17.09 11.45 -3.09
N ILE A 2 16.45 10.52 -2.39
CA ILE A 2 16.97 10.00 -1.13
C ILE A 2 18.07 8.98 -1.42
N ASP A 3 19.20 9.14 -0.75
CA ASP A 3 20.29 8.20 -0.78
C ASP A 3 19.92 6.95 0.07
N ASP A 4 20.50 5.81 -0.25
CA ASP A 4 20.27 4.57 0.53
C ASP A 4 20.65 4.73 2.00
N THR A 5 21.61 5.60 2.30
CA THR A 5 22.00 5.90 3.67
C THR A 5 20.92 6.66 4.45
N ASP A 6 19.97 7.27 3.75
CA ASP A 6 18.89 8.05 4.37
C ASP A 6 17.59 7.25 4.51
N LEU A 7 17.60 5.99 4.12
CA LEU A 7 16.41 5.13 4.25
C LEU A 7 16.10 4.87 5.73
N PRO A 8 14.81 4.83 6.09
CA PRO A 8 14.44 4.40 7.42
C PRO A 8 14.98 3.01 7.73
N GLU A 9 15.33 2.79 8.98
CA GLU A 9 15.90 1.53 9.41
C GLU A 9 14.95 0.37 9.14
N GLY A 10 15.50 -0.71 8.57
CA GLY A 10 14.74 -1.93 8.31
C GLY A 10 13.90 -1.90 7.05
N LEU A 11 13.94 -0.83 6.28
CA LEU A 11 13.21 -0.74 5.00
C LEU A 11 14.16 -0.77 3.82
N THR A 12 13.78 -1.52 2.79
CA THR A 12 14.49 -1.47 1.52
C THR A 12 14.09 -0.22 0.75
N ARG A 13 14.87 0.14 -0.26
CA ARG A 13 14.53 1.25 -1.14
C ARG A 13 13.16 1.08 -1.79
N ARG A 14 12.86 -0.12 -2.26
CA ARG A 14 11.55 -0.42 -2.87
C ARG A 14 10.42 -0.22 -1.88
N GLU A 15 10.58 -0.71 -0.65
CA GLU A 15 9.57 -0.56 0.39
C GLU A 15 9.32 0.91 0.70
N PHE A 16 10.39 1.69 0.82
CA PHE A 16 10.29 3.13 1.05
C PHE A 16 9.56 3.81 -0.11
N ASP A 17 9.91 3.46 -1.33
CA ASP A 17 9.29 4.07 -2.53
C ASP A 17 7.80 3.72 -2.62
N ILE A 18 7.42 2.51 -2.22
CA ILE A 18 6.01 2.11 -2.18
C ILE A 18 5.23 2.98 -1.19
N LEU A 19 5.77 3.20 0.01
CA LEU A 19 5.12 4.06 0.98
C LEU A 19 5.03 5.50 0.49
N ALA A 20 6.07 6.01 -0.14
CA ALA A 20 6.06 7.35 -0.71
C ALA A 20 5.01 7.48 -1.81
N PHE A 21 4.87 6.46 -2.65
CA PHE A 21 3.85 6.42 -3.69
C PHE A 21 2.45 6.42 -3.08
N GLU A 22 2.18 5.60 -2.07
CA GLU A 22 0.87 5.56 -1.42
C GLU A 22 0.49 6.88 -0.79
N ARG A 23 1.48 7.64 -0.33
CA ARG A 23 1.23 8.96 0.27
C ARG A 23 0.69 9.96 -0.72
N GLN A 24 1.06 9.87 -2.01
CA GLN A 24 0.76 10.92 -2.98
C GLN A 24 0.44 10.42 -4.38
N TRP A 25 -0.06 9.19 -4.53
CA TRP A 25 -0.32 8.62 -5.85
C TRP A 25 -1.34 9.44 -6.65
N TRP A 26 -2.26 10.12 -5.97
CA TRP A 26 -3.27 10.95 -6.65
C TRP A 26 -2.67 12.11 -7.43
N LYS A 27 -1.40 12.42 -7.21
CA LYS A 27 -0.71 13.46 -7.97
C LYS A 27 -0.28 13.00 -9.36
N TYR A 28 -0.30 11.70 -9.59
CA TYR A 28 0.08 11.16 -10.88
C TYR A 28 -1.11 11.21 -11.83
N ALA A 29 -0.84 11.54 -13.10
CA ALA A 29 -1.86 11.47 -14.13
C ALA A 29 -2.13 10.00 -14.49
N GLY A 30 -3.40 9.69 -14.76
CA GLY A 30 -3.79 8.37 -15.19
C GLY A 30 -4.19 7.45 -14.05
N ALA A 31 -4.38 6.19 -14.37
CA ALA A 31 -4.83 5.19 -13.42
C ALA A 31 -3.71 4.77 -12.48
N LYS A 32 -4.06 4.43 -11.25
CA LYS A 32 -3.10 3.97 -10.26
C LYS A 32 -2.35 2.73 -10.73
N GLU A 33 -3.04 1.80 -11.40
CA GLU A 33 -2.42 0.58 -11.91
C GLU A 33 -1.34 0.86 -12.94
N GLU A 34 -1.55 1.84 -13.80
CA GLU A 34 -0.54 2.25 -14.77
C GLU A 34 0.69 2.83 -14.09
N ALA A 35 0.47 3.67 -13.08
CA ALA A 35 1.57 4.25 -12.31
C ALA A 35 2.37 3.16 -11.59
N ILE A 36 1.70 2.17 -11.02
CA ILE A 36 2.35 1.04 -10.37
C ILE A 36 3.25 0.30 -11.35
N LYS A 37 2.72 0.02 -12.53
CA LYS A 37 3.48 -0.69 -13.57
C LYS A 37 4.70 0.11 -14.01
N ASP A 38 4.52 1.41 -14.22
CA ASP A 38 5.59 2.27 -14.70
C ASP A 38 6.69 2.47 -13.65
N LEU A 39 6.30 2.63 -12.38
CA LEU A 39 7.25 2.94 -11.32
C LEU A 39 7.91 1.70 -10.73
N PHE A 40 7.19 0.60 -10.64
CA PHE A 40 7.65 -0.59 -9.92
C PHE A 40 7.79 -1.82 -10.79
N SER A 41 7.35 -1.76 -12.04
CA SER A 41 7.36 -2.90 -12.95
C SER A 41 6.61 -4.10 -12.39
N MET A 42 5.51 -3.82 -11.71
CA MET A 42 4.67 -4.85 -11.09
C MET A 42 3.25 -4.76 -11.60
N SER A 43 2.56 -5.90 -11.63
CA SER A 43 1.10 -5.89 -11.80
C SER A 43 0.45 -5.33 -10.53
N ALA A 44 -0.79 -4.86 -10.65
CA ALA A 44 -1.53 -4.37 -9.50
C ALA A 44 -1.66 -5.46 -8.44
N THR A 45 -1.94 -6.70 -8.84
CA THR A 45 -2.07 -7.81 -7.90
C THR A 45 -0.80 -8.01 -7.09
N ARG A 46 0.35 -8.04 -7.76
CA ARG A 46 1.63 -8.21 -7.08
C ARG A 46 1.94 -7.05 -6.17
N TYR A 47 1.69 -5.83 -6.64
CA TYR A 47 1.91 -4.62 -5.85
C TYR A 47 1.14 -4.68 -4.52
N TYR A 48 -0.15 -5.01 -4.58
CA TYR A 48 -0.96 -5.05 -3.37
C TYR A 48 -0.59 -6.20 -2.43
N GLN A 49 -0.07 -7.31 -2.95
CA GLN A 49 0.49 -8.35 -2.11
C GLN A 49 1.70 -7.84 -1.32
N VAL A 50 2.59 -7.13 -2.00
CA VAL A 50 3.77 -6.54 -1.37
C VAL A 50 3.36 -5.47 -0.36
N LEU A 51 2.43 -4.60 -0.74
CA LEU A 51 1.95 -3.53 0.14
C LEU A 51 1.30 -4.10 1.41
N ASN A 52 0.47 -5.12 1.27
CA ASN A 52 -0.19 -5.72 2.43
C ASN A 52 0.81 -6.32 3.42
N ALA A 53 1.85 -6.96 2.93
CA ALA A 53 2.91 -7.47 3.78
C ALA A 53 3.70 -6.32 4.43
N LEU A 54 3.94 -5.26 3.66
CA LEU A 54 4.71 -4.11 4.13
C LEU A 54 4.01 -3.38 5.28
N VAL A 55 2.70 -3.14 5.17
CA VAL A 55 1.97 -2.39 6.20
C VAL A 55 1.86 -3.14 7.52
N ASP A 56 2.13 -4.43 7.53
CA ASP A 56 2.14 -5.22 8.76
C ASP A 56 3.49 -5.21 9.46
N ARG A 57 4.52 -4.67 8.82
CA ARG A 57 5.86 -4.60 9.41
C ARG A 57 5.97 -3.43 10.38
N PRO A 58 6.55 -3.65 11.59
CA PRO A 58 6.74 -2.55 12.53
C PRO A 58 7.66 -1.45 11.99
N GLU A 59 8.61 -1.81 11.11
CA GLU A 59 9.50 -0.84 10.49
C GLU A 59 8.74 0.15 9.61
N ALA A 60 7.71 -0.32 8.89
CA ALA A 60 6.87 0.57 8.09
C ALA A 60 6.06 1.49 8.99
N LEU A 61 5.49 0.96 10.07
CA LEU A 61 4.74 1.77 11.02
C LEU A 61 5.61 2.86 11.64
N ALA A 62 6.85 2.52 11.98
CA ALA A 62 7.79 3.50 12.54
C ALA A 62 8.15 4.59 11.53
N ALA A 63 8.28 4.23 10.24
CA ALA A 63 8.66 5.17 9.20
C ALA A 63 7.56 6.17 8.88
N ASP A 64 6.29 5.73 8.86
CA ASP A 64 5.16 6.59 8.52
C ASP A 64 3.89 6.08 9.21
N PRO A 65 3.75 6.37 10.52
CA PRO A 65 2.67 5.80 11.31
C PRO A 65 1.27 6.20 10.81
N MET A 66 1.09 7.45 10.39
CA MET A 66 -0.23 7.91 9.96
C MET A 66 -0.65 7.23 8.66
N LEU A 67 0.25 7.14 7.70
CA LEU A 67 -0.02 6.46 6.44
C LEU A 67 -0.30 4.98 6.66
N VAL A 68 0.56 4.30 7.40
CA VAL A 68 0.43 2.86 7.61
C VAL A 68 -0.85 2.53 8.35
N LYS A 69 -1.22 3.29 9.36
CA LYS A 69 -2.49 3.10 10.08
C LYS A 69 -3.69 3.29 9.14
N ARG A 70 -3.63 4.30 8.28
CA ARG A 70 -4.68 4.53 7.29
C ARG A 70 -4.78 3.35 6.31
N LEU A 71 -3.65 2.86 5.81
CA LEU A 71 -3.64 1.74 4.88
C LEU A 71 -4.16 0.46 5.53
N ARG A 72 -3.83 0.22 6.80
CA ARG A 72 -4.37 -0.91 7.55
C ARG A 72 -5.90 -0.81 7.69
N ARG A 73 -6.41 0.40 7.97
CA ARG A 73 -7.86 0.61 8.06
C ARG A 73 -8.56 0.38 6.73
N LEU A 74 -7.96 0.87 5.64
CA LEU A 74 -8.53 0.68 4.31
C LEU A 74 -8.56 -0.80 3.93
N ARG A 75 -7.50 -1.53 4.25
CA ARG A 75 -7.46 -2.97 4.02
C ARG A 75 -8.55 -3.70 4.82
N ALA A 76 -8.69 -3.36 6.10
CA ALA A 76 -9.72 -3.95 6.94
C ALA A 76 -11.12 -3.66 6.43
N SER A 77 -11.38 -2.42 5.97
CA SER A 77 -12.65 -2.04 5.36
C SER A 77 -12.94 -2.86 4.11
N ARG A 78 -11.93 -3.06 3.25
CA ARG A 78 -12.11 -3.86 2.03
C ARG A 78 -12.40 -5.32 2.35
N GLN A 79 -11.71 -5.87 3.34
CA GLN A 79 -11.96 -7.25 3.78
C GLN A 79 -13.36 -7.40 4.36
N LYS A 80 -13.78 -6.43 5.17
CA LYS A 80 -15.12 -6.41 5.75
C LYS A 80 -16.19 -6.28 4.67
N ALA A 81 -15.99 -5.38 3.72
CA ALA A 81 -16.92 -5.19 2.62
C ALA A 81 -17.02 -6.44 1.75
N ARG A 82 -15.90 -7.11 1.53
CA ARG A 82 -15.87 -8.35 0.76
C ARG A 82 -16.62 -9.47 1.48
N ALA A 83 -16.41 -9.58 2.79
CA ALA A 83 -17.15 -10.56 3.62
C ALA A 83 -18.64 -10.24 3.65
N ALA A 84 -19.00 -8.97 3.80
CA ALA A 84 -20.39 -8.53 3.79
C ALA A 84 -21.06 -8.84 2.46
N ARG A 85 -20.33 -8.64 1.34
CA ARG A 85 -20.87 -8.98 0.01
C ARG A 85 -21.12 -10.46 -0.15
N ARG A 86 -20.23 -11.29 0.42
CA ARG A 86 -20.42 -12.74 0.39
C ARG A 86 -21.63 -13.19 1.17
N LEU A 87 -21.94 -12.51 2.29
CA LEU A 87 -23.06 -12.83 3.15
C LEU A 87 -24.29 -11.98 2.83
N GLY A 88 -24.07 -10.73 2.47
CA GLY A 88 -25.12 -9.74 2.33
C GLY A 88 -26.11 -10.02 1.21
N PHE A 89 -25.66 -10.63 0.12
CA PHE A 89 -26.59 -10.97 -0.96
C PHE A 89 -27.56 -12.07 -0.58
N GLU A 90 -27.28 -12.77 0.50
CA GLU A 90 -28.18 -13.77 1.06
C GLU A 90 -29.30 -13.12 1.87
N PHE A 91 -29.17 -11.84 2.13
CA PHE A 91 -30.19 -11.08 2.83
C PHE A 91 -30.94 -10.23 1.80
N PRO A 92 -32.22 -10.49 1.63
CA PRO A 92 -33.04 -9.72 0.68
C PRO A 92 -33.07 -8.24 1.01
#